data_9314e9ec1f76d63b5b78c92aa5d30292
#
_entry.id   9314e9ec1f76d63b5b78c92aa5d30292
#
_cell.length_a   1.000
_cell.length_b   1.000
_cell.length_c   1.000
_cell.angle_alpha   90.00
_cell.angle_beta   90.00
_cell.angle_gamma   90.00
#
_symmetry.space_group_name_H-M   'P 1'
#
loop_
_entity.id
_entity.type
_entity.pdbx_description
1 polymer ?
#
loop_
_entity_poly.entity_id
_entity_poly.type
_entity_poly.pdbx_seq_one_letter_code
_entity_poly.pdbx_strand_id
1 'polypeptide(L)' 'MKNQCEKLLNYMELHGSITGMESIDIGVMNYKGRINDLRKLGIHIDTKMETKVNSRGEKKTYARYYLRNGI' A
#
# COMPACT_ATOMS: atom_id res chain seq x y z
N MET A 1 6.25 6.76 19.57
CA MET A 1 4.99 6.44 18.89
C MET A 1 5.24 6.32 17.40
N LYS A 2 4.87 5.19 16.83
CA LYS A 2 5.07 4.98 15.39
C LYS A 2 4.05 5.80 14.61
N ASN A 3 4.50 6.53 13.60
CA ASN A 3 3.59 7.23 12.72
C ASN A 3 3.05 6.30 11.64
N GLN A 4 2.07 6.80 10.88
CA GLN A 4 1.41 5.98 9.87
C GLN A 4 2.35 5.60 8.72
N CYS A 5 3.30 6.46 8.40
CA CYS A 5 4.30 6.15 7.36
C CYS A 5 5.14 4.95 7.75
N GLU A 6 5.57 4.89 9.01
CA GLU A 6 6.35 3.75 9.50
C GLU A 6 5.55 2.46 9.45
N LYS A 7 4.28 2.51 9.80
CA LYS A 7 3.41 1.33 9.73
C LYS A 7 3.30 0.79 8.31
N LEU A 8 3.08 1.69 7.35
CA LEU A 8 3.02 1.32 5.94
C LEU A 8 4.32 0.71 5.46
N LEU A 9 5.43 1.38 5.77
CA LEU A 9 6.75 0.94 5.32
C LEU A 9 7.09 -0.43 5.90
N ASN A 10 6.86 -0.61 7.19
CA ASN A 10 7.11 -1.89 7.86
C ASN A 10 6.28 -3.02 7.24
N TYR A 11 5.02 -2.75 6.96
CA TYR A 11 4.15 -3.75 6.33
C TYR A 11 4.67 -4.13 4.95
N MET A 12 5.03 -3.13 4.14
CA MET A 12 5.56 -3.39 2.80
C MET A 12 6.90 -4.12 2.83
N GLU A 13 7.74 -3.84 3.81
CA GLU A 13 9.01 -4.56 3.97
C GLU A 13 8.79 -6.03 4.32
N LEU A 14 7.79 -6.31 5.15
CA LEU A 14 7.48 -7.67 5.55
C LEU A 14 6.78 -8.47 4.44
N HIS A 15 5.88 -7.83 3.72
CA HIS A 15 4.99 -8.51 2.79
C HIS A 15 5.28 -8.17 1.32
N GLY A 16 6.11 -7.19 1.06
CA GLY A 16 6.47 -6.76 -0.29
C GLY A 16 5.49 -5.77 -0.92
N SER A 17 4.27 -5.72 -0.44
CA SER A 17 3.24 -4.85 -1.01
C SER A 17 2.13 -4.59 0.00
N ILE A 18 1.28 -3.61 -0.31
CA ILE A 18 0.11 -3.30 0.51
C ILE A 18 -1.01 -2.77 -0.37
N THR A 19 -2.25 -3.15 -0.04
CA THR A 19 -3.45 -2.57 -0.67
C THR A 19 -4.07 -1.55 0.28
N GLY A 20 -5.04 -0.77 -0.24
CA GLY A 20 -5.77 0.17 0.59
C GLY A 20 -6.49 -0.51 1.75
N MET A 21 -7.11 -1.67 1.49
CA MET A 21 -7.79 -2.43 2.54
C MET A 21 -6.83 -2.87 3.63
N GLU A 22 -5.67 -3.38 3.24
CA GLU A 22 -4.63 -3.79 4.19
C GLU A 22 -4.12 -2.61 5.00
N SER A 23 -4.00 -1.44 4.38
CA SER A 23 -3.60 -0.22 5.08
C SER A 23 -4.60 0.13 6.19
N ILE A 24 -5.89 0.07 5.88
CA ILE A 24 -6.95 0.34 6.85
C ILE A 24 -6.88 -0.67 8.00
N ASP A 25 -6.66 -1.94 7.68
CA ASP A 25 -6.57 -3.00 8.69
C ASP A 25 -5.45 -2.77 9.71
N ILE A 26 -4.34 -2.19 9.28
CA ILE A 26 -3.24 -1.86 10.19
C ILE A 26 -3.37 -0.47 10.81
N GLY A 27 -4.48 0.21 10.58
CA GLY A 27 -4.77 1.48 11.21
C GLY A 27 -4.30 2.71 10.45
N VAL A 28 -4.02 2.58 9.16
CA VAL A 28 -3.59 3.69 8.31
C VAL A 28 -4.75 4.10 7.42
N MET A 29 -5.46 5.15 7.83
CA MET A 29 -6.67 5.58 7.13
C MET A 29 -6.37 6.41 5.87
N ASN A 30 -5.34 7.24 5.91
CA ASN A 30 -4.97 8.10 4.79
C ASN A 30 -3.76 7.54 4.06
N TYR A 31 -3.91 6.32 3.55
CA TYR A 31 -2.78 5.61 2.95
C TYR A 31 -2.24 6.32 1.70
N LYS A 32 -3.08 6.94 0.89
CA LYS A 32 -2.62 7.65 -0.31
C LYS A 32 -1.71 8.81 0.04
N GLY A 33 -2.07 9.58 1.05
CA GLY A 33 -1.22 10.67 1.55
C GLY A 33 0.08 10.15 2.13
N ARG A 34 0.01 9.05 2.86
CA ARG A 34 1.23 8.46 3.46
C ARG A 34 2.16 7.90 2.39
N ILE A 35 1.60 7.27 1.35
CA ILE A 35 2.41 6.79 0.21
C ILE A 35 3.14 7.96 -0.45
N ASN A 36 2.45 9.08 -0.66
CA ASN A 36 3.08 10.28 -1.22
C ASN A 36 4.19 10.80 -0.32
N ASP A 37 3.98 10.82 0.99
CA ASP A 37 4.99 11.26 1.94
C ASP A 37 6.25 10.38 1.86
N LEU A 38 6.06 9.07 1.75
CA LEU A 38 7.18 8.13 1.60
C LEU A 38 7.93 8.37 0.31
N ARG A 39 7.22 8.64 -0.79
CA ARG A 39 7.84 8.95 -2.08
C ARG A 39 8.66 10.23 -2.00
N LYS A 40 8.18 11.23 -1.27
CA LYS A 40 8.92 12.48 -1.06
C LYS A 40 10.21 12.28 -0.28
N LEU A 41 10.26 11.27 0.55
CA LEU A 41 11.47 10.90 1.30
C LEU A 41 12.47 10.11 0.45
N GLY A 42 12.15 9.84 -0.81
CA GLY A 42 13.02 9.12 -1.71
C GLY A 42 12.78 7.61 -1.76
N ILE A 43 11.73 7.15 -1.10
CA ILE A 43 11.38 5.72 -1.13
C ILE A 43 10.62 5.42 -2.41
N HIS A 44 11.10 4.42 -3.16
CA HIS A 44 10.48 4.03 -4.42
C HIS A 44 9.32 3.10 -4.18
N ILE A 45 8.12 3.56 -4.53
CA ILE A 45 6.89 2.78 -4.38
C ILE A 45 6.19 2.76 -5.72
N ASP A 46 6.00 1.56 -6.27
CA ASP A 46 5.27 1.37 -7.52
C ASP A 46 3.80 1.10 -7.23
N THR A 47 2.94 1.56 -8.12
CA THR A 47 1.51 1.28 -8.05
C THR A 47 1.12 0.34 -9.17
N LYS A 48 0.38 -0.71 -8.82
CA LYS A 48 -0.15 -1.65 -9.81
C LYS A 48 -1.65 -1.82 -9.57
N MET A 49 -2.43 -1.70 -10.63
CA MET A 49 -3.87 -1.92 -10.53
C MET A 49 -4.16 -3.41 -10.66
N GLU A 50 -4.99 -3.91 -9.76
CA GLU A 50 -5.40 -5.31 -9.75
C GLU A 50 -6.93 -5.38 -9.81
N THR A 51 -7.43 -6.39 -10.49
CA THR A 51 -8.86 -6.65 -10.56
C THR A 51 -9.16 -7.99 -9.92
N LYS A 52 -10.13 -7.99 -9.03
CA LYS A 52 -10.57 -9.20 -8.34
C LYS A 52 -12.04 -9.43 -8.62
N VAL A 53 -12.40 -10.67 -8.91
CA VAL A 53 -13.79 -11.07 -9.12
C VAL A 53 -14.28 -11.78 -7.87
N ASN A 54 -15.39 -11.32 -7.32
CA ASN A 54 -15.97 -11.97 -6.14
C ASN A 54 -16.88 -13.14 -6.56
N SER A 55 -17.47 -13.82 -5.57
CA SER A 55 -18.32 -14.99 -5.82
C SER A 55 -19.59 -14.67 -6.61
N ARG A 56 -19.99 -13.40 -6.67
CA ARG A 56 -21.14 -12.94 -7.45
C ARG A 56 -20.79 -12.56 -8.88
N GLY A 57 -19.53 -12.68 -9.26
CA GLY A 57 -19.06 -12.26 -10.57
C GLY A 57 -18.81 -10.76 -10.70
N GLU A 58 -18.87 -10.03 -9.59
CA GLU A 58 -18.60 -8.60 -9.60
C GLU A 58 -17.09 -8.35 -9.61
N LYS A 59 -16.66 -7.42 -10.45
CA LYS A 59 -15.26 -7.04 -10.57
C LYS A 59 -14.99 -5.83 -9.71
N LYS A 60 -13.94 -5.91 -8.90
CA LYS A 60 -13.43 -4.76 -8.14
C LYS A 60 -11.99 -4.52 -8.53
N THR A 61 -11.68 -3.28 -8.88
CA THR A 61 -10.33 -2.86 -9.22
C THR A 61 -9.78 -2.03 -8.07
N TYR A 62 -8.56 -2.34 -7.66
CA TYR A 62 -7.91 -1.65 -6.56
C TYR A 62 -6.43 -1.48 -6.84
N ALA A 63 -5.81 -0.51 -6.18
CA ALA A 63 -4.38 -0.27 -6.31
C ALA A 63 -3.61 -1.09 -5.28
N ARG A 64 -2.54 -1.72 -5.73
CA ARG A 64 -1.57 -2.36 -4.86
C ARG A 64 -0.26 -1.61 -4.97
N TYR A 65 0.30 -1.25 -3.83
CA TYR A 65 1.56 -0.51 -3.76
C TYR A 65 2.68 -1.46 -3.41
N TYR A 66 3.73 -1.45 -4.23
CA TYR A 66 4.90 -2.30 -4.05
C TYR A 66 6.08 -1.48 -3.62
N LEU A 67 6.76 -1.94 -2.59
CA LEU A 67 8.03 -1.36 -2.20
C LEU A 67 9.09 -1.84 -3.17
N ARG A 68 9.67 -0.90 -3.90
CA ARG A 68 10.72 -1.19 -4.85
C ARG A 68 12.06 -1.08 -4.14
N ASN A 69 12.72 -2.21 -3.92
CA ASN A 69 14.07 -2.19 -3.40
C ASN A 69 14.98 -1.61 -4.47
N GLY A 70 15.46 -0.41 -4.22
CA GLY A 70 16.23 0.33 -5.19
C GLY A 70 17.66 -0.20 -5.35
N ILE A 71 17.77 -1.23 -6.09
CA ILE A 71 19.09 -1.70 -6.48
C ILE A 71 19.25 -1.41 -7.93
#